data_0f2ca320a15dde761ab628107d8f1756
#
_entry.id   0f2ca320a15dde761ab628107d8f1756
#
_cell.length_a   1.000
_cell.length_b   1.000
_cell.length_c   1.000
_cell.angle_alpha   90.00
_cell.angle_beta   90.00
_cell.angle_gamma   90.00
#
_symmetry.space_group_name_H-M   'P 1'
#
loop_
_entity.id
_entity.type
_entity.pdbx_description
1 polymer ?
#
loop_
_entity_poly.entity_id
_entity_poly.type
_entity_poly.pdbx_seq_one_letter_code
_entity_poly.pdbx_strand_id
1 'polypeptide(L)'
;MTINYIRYFIFMMLIFVACTKDEYEGPSLQSLYGEFSLLSPFSITNLNPDFSNNEMVKFHCEFNKSVDWKITIRGLQTGSMKEITGFSNRIDSGLVSWNGNTSEVPFFSEETCALELTFLTELDTLRDTLTISGKK
;
A
#
# COMPACT_ATOMS: atom_id res chain seq x y z
N MET A 1 -47.90 -27.09 -41.33
CA MET A 1 -47.80 -26.10 -40.21
C MET A 1 -46.51 -26.25 -39.37
N THR A 2 -45.77 -27.33 -39.49
CA THR A 2 -44.58 -27.67 -38.70
C THR A 2 -43.27 -27.05 -39.18
N ILE A 3 -43.13 -26.66 -40.44
CA ILE A 3 -41.87 -26.15 -41.03
C ILE A 3 -41.54 -24.72 -40.56
N ASN A 4 -42.57 -23.92 -40.25
CA ASN A 4 -42.35 -22.53 -39.80
C ASN A 4 -41.80 -22.47 -38.38
N TYR A 5 -42.15 -23.35 -37.48
CA TYR A 5 -41.64 -23.37 -36.11
C TYR A 5 -40.17 -23.76 -36.04
N ILE A 6 -39.70 -24.63 -36.94
CA ILE A 6 -38.28 -25.04 -37.03
C ILE A 6 -37.41 -23.85 -37.49
N ARG A 7 -37.91 -23.03 -38.42
CA ARG A 7 -37.19 -21.82 -38.86
C ARG A 7 -37.04 -20.76 -37.76
N TYR A 8 -38.07 -20.58 -36.97
CA TYR A 8 -38.02 -19.64 -35.83
C TYR A 8 -37.12 -20.18 -34.71
N PHE A 9 -37.10 -21.48 -34.47
CA PHE A 9 -36.25 -22.09 -33.47
C PHE A 9 -34.77 -22.02 -33.85
N ILE A 10 -34.43 -22.21 -35.11
CA ILE A 10 -33.04 -22.04 -35.62
C ILE A 10 -32.60 -20.59 -35.54
N PHE A 11 -33.48 -19.63 -35.85
CA PHE A 11 -33.17 -18.19 -35.77
C PHE A 11 -32.98 -17.74 -34.33
N MET A 12 -33.76 -18.27 -33.41
CA MET A 12 -33.65 -17.99 -31.98
C MET A 12 -32.37 -18.58 -31.37
N MET A 13 -31.89 -19.72 -31.86
CA MET A 13 -30.66 -20.37 -31.40
C MET A 13 -29.40 -19.66 -31.88
N LEU A 14 -29.46 -18.95 -33.02
CA LEU A 14 -28.35 -18.15 -33.56
C LEU A 14 -28.10 -16.87 -32.80
N ILE A 15 -29.04 -16.36 -32.02
CA ILE A 15 -28.89 -15.12 -31.25
C ILE A 15 -28.08 -15.35 -29.97
N PHE A 16 -27.96 -16.57 -29.46
CA PHE A 16 -27.21 -16.91 -28.25
C PHE A 16 -25.69 -17.10 -28.45
N VAL A 17 -25.20 -17.10 -29.68
CA VAL A 17 -23.76 -17.34 -29.99
C VAL A 17 -22.96 -16.07 -30.15
N ALA A 18 -23.58 -14.87 -30.06
CA ALA A 18 -22.92 -13.60 -30.36
C ALA A 18 -22.66 -12.73 -29.12
N CYS A 19 -22.11 -13.34 -28.06
CA CYS A 19 -21.53 -12.53 -26.98
C CYS A 19 -20.37 -13.30 -26.32
N THR A 20 -19.32 -13.58 -27.09
CA THR A 20 -18.00 -13.72 -26.50
C THR A 20 -17.48 -12.28 -26.31
N LYS A 21 -17.59 -11.77 -25.10
CA LYS A 21 -16.88 -10.57 -24.70
C LYS A 21 -15.41 -10.95 -24.74
N ASP A 22 -14.71 -10.60 -25.82
CA ASP A 22 -13.26 -10.59 -25.81
C ASP A 22 -12.86 -9.58 -24.74
N GLU A 23 -12.59 -10.04 -23.53
CA GLU A 23 -11.88 -9.26 -22.54
C GLU A 23 -10.50 -9.01 -23.16
N TYR A 24 -10.31 -7.80 -23.66
CA TYR A 24 -9.02 -7.34 -24.06
C TYR A 24 -8.18 -7.20 -22.79
N GLU A 25 -7.55 -8.30 -22.38
CA GLU A 25 -6.49 -8.27 -21.37
C GLU A 25 -5.29 -7.56 -22.01
N GLY A 26 -5.18 -6.27 -21.77
CA GLY A 26 -3.95 -5.56 -22.02
C GLY A 26 -2.78 -6.25 -21.30
N PRO A 27 -1.53 -6.00 -21.69
CA PRO A 27 -0.37 -6.58 -21.02
C PRO A 27 -0.50 -6.29 -19.51
N SER A 28 -0.46 -7.33 -18.68
CA SER A 28 -0.53 -7.16 -17.23
C SER A 28 0.64 -6.28 -16.78
N LEU A 29 0.42 -5.41 -15.81
CA LEU A 29 1.51 -4.61 -15.22
C LEU A 29 2.67 -5.51 -14.75
N GLN A 30 2.34 -6.72 -14.31
CA GLN A 30 3.29 -7.75 -13.91
C GLN A 30 4.17 -8.24 -15.07
N SER A 31 3.64 -8.30 -16.32
CA SER A 31 4.43 -8.65 -17.49
C SER A 31 5.36 -7.52 -17.95
N LEU A 32 5.03 -6.27 -17.63
CA LEU A 32 5.84 -5.10 -17.99
C LEU A 32 6.92 -4.79 -16.95
N TYR A 33 6.65 -4.99 -15.66
CA TYR A 33 7.55 -4.58 -14.57
C TYR A 33 8.12 -5.77 -13.76
N GLY A 34 7.70 -7.01 -14.07
CA GLY A 34 8.08 -8.20 -13.31
C GLY A 34 7.38 -8.30 -11.95
N GLU A 35 7.79 -9.29 -11.17
CA GLU A 35 7.34 -9.44 -9.78
C GLU A 35 7.86 -8.29 -8.92
N PHE A 36 7.08 -7.89 -7.91
CA PHE A 36 7.51 -6.90 -6.93
C PHE A 36 8.71 -7.42 -6.16
N SER A 37 9.73 -6.58 -5.99
CA SER A 37 10.89 -6.89 -5.17
C SER A 37 11.48 -5.65 -4.52
N LEU A 38 12.00 -5.84 -3.31
CA LEU A 38 12.73 -4.82 -2.58
C LEU A 38 14.16 -4.73 -3.12
N LEU A 39 14.60 -3.53 -3.48
CA LEU A 39 15.99 -3.23 -3.86
C LEU A 39 16.81 -2.77 -2.65
N SER A 40 16.17 -2.11 -1.68
CA SER A 40 16.75 -1.72 -0.41
C SER A 40 15.76 -2.02 0.72
N PRO A 41 16.21 -2.55 1.88
CA PRO A 41 15.31 -2.85 2.99
C PRO A 41 14.67 -1.59 3.58
N PHE A 42 13.50 -1.77 4.21
CA PHE A 42 12.89 -0.73 5.00
C PHE A 42 13.80 -0.38 6.18
N SER A 43 14.13 0.89 6.33
CA SER A 43 15.01 1.38 7.38
C SER A 43 14.53 2.70 7.98
N ILE A 44 14.88 2.91 9.25
CA ILE A 44 14.46 4.03 10.07
C ILE A 44 15.73 4.68 10.63
N THR A 45 15.84 6.00 10.52
CA THR A 45 17.09 6.71 10.92
C THR A 45 17.25 6.90 12.42
N ASN A 46 16.14 6.96 13.17
CA ASN A 46 16.16 7.19 14.62
C ASN A 46 15.15 6.28 15.31
N LEU A 47 15.64 5.32 16.07
CA LEU A 47 14.81 4.35 16.79
C LEU A 47 14.39 4.83 18.19
N ASN A 48 14.95 5.93 18.69
CA ASN A 48 14.63 6.53 19.98
C ASN A 48 14.42 8.05 19.87
N PRO A 49 13.47 8.54 19.05
CA PRO A 49 13.31 9.96 18.81
C PRO A 49 12.85 10.72 20.06
N ASP A 50 13.46 11.88 20.30
CA ASP A 50 13.00 12.89 21.23
C ASP A 50 12.34 14.04 20.48
N PHE A 51 11.02 13.98 20.34
CA PHE A 51 10.27 15.01 19.64
C PHE A 51 10.18 16.34 20.39
N SER A 52 10.47 16.37 21.71
CA SER A 52 10.57 17.63 22.47
C SER A 52 11.77 18.47 22.02
N ASN A 53 12.81 17.81 21.53
CA ASN A 53 14.01 18.44 20.95
C ASN A 53 13.92 18.64 19.43
N ASN A 54 12.70 18.54 18.83
CA ASN A 54 12.46 18.66 17.40
C ASN A 54 13.19 17.59 16.53
N GLU A 55 13.53 16.47 17.12
CA GLU A 55 14.03 15.34 16.34
C GLU A 55 12.97 14.82 15.37
N MET A 56 13.43 14.18 14.32
CA MET A 56 12.57 13.59 13.28
C MET A 56 12.98 12.15 13.01
N VAL A 57 12.01 11.33 12.74
CA VAL A 57 12.20 9.98 12.19
C VAL A 57 12.09 10.07 10.68
N LYS A 58 13.07 9.52 9.96
CA LYS A 58 13.08 9.46 8.51
C LYS A 58 13.03 8.02 8.07
N PHE A 59 12.38 7.77 6.95
CA PHE A 59 12.15 6.43 6.42
C PHE A 59 12.83 6.27 5.07
N HIS A 60 13.36 5.08 4.81
CA HIS A 60 13.95 4.72 3.54
C HIS A 60 13.58 3.29 3.14
N CYS A 61 13.26 3.10 1.86
CA CYS A 61 13.06 1.81 1.22
C CYS A 61 13.10 2.01 -0.30
N GLU A 62 13.60 1.03 -1.05
CA GLU A 62 13.56 1.08 -2.52
C GLU A 62 12.98 -0.21 -3.10
N PHE A 63 12.23 -0.07 -4.19
CA PHE A 63 11.57 -1.18 -4.88
C PHE A 63 11.73 -1.06 -6.40
N ASN A 64 11.57 -2.18 -7.08
CA ASN A 64 11.83 -2.29 -8.53
C ASN A 64 10.77 -1.62 -9.41
N LYS A 65 9.60 -1.24 -8.86
CA LYS A 65 8.51 -0.58 -9.59
C LYS A 65 7.79 0.43 -8.71
N SER A 66 7.12 1.43 -9.31
CA SER A 66 6.28 2.36 -8.57
C SER A 66 5.01 1.66 -8.08
N VAL A 67 4.73 1.80 -6.79
CA VAL A 67 3.55 1.24 -6.11
C VAL A 67 2.98 2.25 -5.11
N ASP A 68 1.70 2.10 -4.80
CA ASP A 68 1.10 2.79 -3.67
C ASP A 68 1.59 2.12 -2.38
N TRP A 69 2.21 2.91 -1.52
CA TRP A 69 2.72 2.46 -0.23
C TRP A 69 2.11 3.26 0.92
N LYS A 70 2.05 2.62 2.08
CA LYS A 70 1.57 3.23 3.32
C LYS A 70 2.45 2.80 4.49
N ILE A 71 2.97 3.78 5.24
CA ILE A 71 3.60 3.58 6.54
C ILE A 71 2.53 3.87 7.60
N THR A 72 2.26 2.90 8.46
CA THR A 72 1.39 3.04 9.62
C THR A 72 2.26 2.98 10.87
N ILE A 73 2.17 4.00 11.72
CA ILE A 73 2.86 4.09 13.01
C ILE A 73 1.77 4.01 14.09
N ARG A 74 1.87 3.04 14.98
CA ARG A 74 0.90 2.82 16.06
C ARG A 74 1.56 2.81 17.41
N GLY A 75 1.14 3.71 18.30
CA GLY A 75 1.50 3.68 19.73
C GLY A 75 0.91 2.47 20.42
N LEU A 76 1.73 1.70 21.13
CA LEU A 76 1.30 0.47 21.76
C LEU A 76 0.55 0.69 23.10
N GLN A 77 0.75 1.84 23.73
CA GLN A 77 0.09 2.21 24.98
C GLN A 77 -1.14 3.08 24.77
N THR A 78 -0.99 4.13 23.96
CA THR A 78 -2.06 5.10 23.71
C THR A 78 -3.04 4.66 22.64
N GLY A 79 -2.60 3.80 21.70
CA GLY A 79 -3.33 3.48 20.48
C GLY A 79 -3.30 4.59 19.44
N SER A 80 -2.48 5.63 19.66
CA SER A 80 -2.27 6.72 18.69
C SER A 80 -1.84 6.19 17.36
N MET A 81 -2.26 6.86 16.28
CA MET A 81 -1.95 6.42 14.92
C MET A 81 -1.48 7.57 14.03
N LYS A 82 -0.47 7.29 13.23
CA LYS A 82 -0.03 8.11 12.11
C LYS A 82 0.07 7.28 10.86
N GLU A 83 -0.56 7.75 9.80
CA GLU A 83 -0.42 7.19 8.45
C GLU A 83 0.34 8.18 7.56
N ILE A 84 1.26 7.65 6.75
CA ILE A 84 2.01 8.37 5.72
C ILE A 84 1.88 7.54 4.46
N THR A 85 1.42 8.13 3.38
CA THR A 85 1.17 7.43 2.11
C THR A 85 1.92 8.09 0.96
N GLY A 86 2.18 7.33 -0.08
CA GLY A 86 2.75 7.84 -1.31
C GLY A 86 2.67 6.84 -2.46
N PHE A 87 3.01 7.32 -3.66
CA PHE A 87 3.13 6.51 -4.87
C PHE A 87 4.50 6.76 -5.49
N SER A 88 5.37 5.78 -5.44
CA SER A 88 6.74 5.86 -5.97
C SER A 88 7.40 4.49 -6.00
N ASN A 89 8.59 4.40 -6.57
CA ASN A 89 9.46 3.22 -6.49
C ASN A 89 10.47 3.30 -5.32
N ARG A 90 10.36 4.33 -4.47
CA ARG A 90 11.20 4.48 -3.28
C ARG A 90 10.52 5.37 -2.23
N ILE A 91 10.85 5.13 -0.99
CA ILE A 91 10.61 6.01 0.15
C ILE A 91 11.93 6.73 0.41
N ASP A 92 11.96 8.04 0.21
CA ASP A 92 13.16 8.86 0.31
C ASP A 92 13.23 9.51 1.68
N SER A 93 14.29 9.24 2.43
CA SER A 93 14.52 9.80 3.77
C SER A 93 14.69 11.34 3.78
N GLY A 94 14.91 11.96 2.64
CA GLY A 94 14.89 13.41 2.49
C GLY A 94 13.50 14.02 2.44
N LEU A 95 12.49 13.23 2.02
CA LEU A 95 11.13 13.70 1.78
C LEU A 95 10.12 13.11 2.78
N VAL A 96 10.32 11.85 3.19
CA VAL A 96 9.38 11.13 4.06
C VAL A 96 9.91 11.10 5.48
N SER A 97 9.26 11.88 6.35
CA SER A 97 9.64 12.01 7.75
C SER A 97 8.45 12.17 8.68
N TRP A 98 8.66 11.84 9.95
CA TRP A 98 7.68 11.96 11.00
C TRP A 98 8.27 12.73 12.21
N ASN A 99 7.50 13.66 12.74
CA ASN A 99 7.89 14.57 13.85
C ASN A 99 7.07 14.35 15.12
N GLY A 100 6.47 13.17 15.29
CA GLY A 100 5.65 12.84 16.46
C GLY A 100 4.17 13.25 16.36
N ASN A 101 3.75 13.87 15.24
CA ASN A 101 2.33 14.21 15.05
C ASN A 101 1.46 12.98 14.80
N THR A 102 0.18 13.09 15.09
CA THR A 102 -0.81 12.03 14.83
C THR A 102 -1.68 12.37 13.64
N SER A 103 -2.36 11.37 13.08
CA SER A 103 -3.45 11.57 12.13
C SER A 103 -4.78 11.85 12.84
N GLU A 104 -4.96 11.30 14.05
CA GLU A 104 -6.17 11.40 14.87
C GLU A 104 -5.80 11.36 16.36
N VAL A 105 -6.75 11.70 17.23
CA VAL A 105 -6.59 11.53 18.69
C VAL A 105 -6.72 10.04 19.07
N PRO A 106 -6.03 9.55 20.10
CA PRO A 106 -5.17 10.27 21.06
C PRO A 106 -3.81 10.65 20.47
N PHE A 107 -3.04 11.46 21.21
CA PHE A 107 -1.68 11.82 20.88
C PHE A 107 -0.69 10.76 21.37
N PHE A 108 0.44 10.62 20.66
CA PHE A 108 1.53 9.77 21.13
C PHE A 108 2.09 10.26 22.47
N SER A 109 2.50 9.30 23.28
CA SER A 109 3.25 9.53 24.53
C SER A 109 4.70 9.03 24.37
N GLU A 110 5.46 9.02 25.46
CA GLU A 110 6.73 8.31 25.56
C GLU A 110 6.45 6.80 25.61
N GLU A 111 6.44 6.16 24.44
CA GLU A 111 5.99 4.79 24.28
C GLU A 111 6.68 4.08 23.13
N THR A 112 6.62 2.76 23.13
CA THR A 112 7.02 1.97 21.95
C THR A 112 5.93 2.04 20.90
N CYS A 113 6.33 2.28 19.65
CA CYS A 113 5.47 2.30 18.50
C CYS A 113 5.80 1.13 17.57
N ALA A 114 4.78 0.45 17.08
CA ALA A 114 4.89 -0.49 15.98
C ALA A 114 4.79 0.27 14.65
N LEU A 115 5.65 -0.10 13.71
CA LEU A 115 5.66 0.44 12.35
C LEU A 115 5.36 -0.67 11.37
N GLU A 116 4.50 -0.37 10.41
CA GLU A 116 4.20 -1.26 9.29
C GLU A 116 4.31 -0.46 7.98
N LEU A 117 5.07 -1.00 7.03
CA LEU A 117 5.04 -0.57 5.64
C LEU A 117 4.27 -1.61 4.84
N THR A 118 3.19 -1.18 4.21
CA THR A 118 2.31 -2.00 3.37
C THR A 118 2.22 -1.43 1.96
N PHE A 119 1.88 -2.28 1.01
CA PHE A 119 1.70 -1.92 -0.39
C PHE A 119 0.29 -2.29 -0.82
N LEU A 120 -0.40 -1.43 -1.56
CA LEU A 120 -1.81 -1.63 -1.92
C LEU A 120 -2.03 -2.88 -2.78
N THR A 121 -1.10 -3.15 -3.69
CA THR A 121 -1.22 -4.23 -4.70
C THR A 121 -0.33 -5.44 -4.41
N GLU A 122 0.50 -5.38 -3.37
CA GLU A 122 1.46 -6.42 -3.03
C GLU A 122 1.15 -6.96 -1.63
N LEU A 123 1.41 -8.25 -1.43
CA LEU A 123 1.10 -8.92 -0.15
C LEU A 123 2.18 -8.70 0.92
N ASP A 124 3.31 -8.14 0.55
CA ASP A 124 4.42 -7.92 1.47
C ASP A 124 4.08 -6.86 2.52
N THR A 125 4.43 -7.14 3.75
CA THR A 125 4.33 -6.21 4.88
C THR A 125 5.65 -6.21 5.62
N LEU A 126 6.27 -5.05 5.71
CA LEU A 126 7.53 -4.86 6.44
C LEU A 126 7.22 -4.23 7.79
N ARG A 127 7.87 -4.72 8.85
CA ARG A 127 7.62 -4.30 10.22
C ARG A 127 8.89 -3.87 10.91
N ASP A 128 8.77 -2.87 11.75
CA ASP A 128 9.84 -2.41 12.65
C ASP A 128 9.21 -1.80 13.90
N THR A 129 10.05 -1.37 14.85
CA THR A 129 9.62 -0.70 16.07
C THR A 129 10.55 0.46 16.39
N LEU A 130 10.01 1.48 17.04
CA LEU A 130 10.80 2.54 17.67
C LEU A 130 10.21 2.89 19.04
N THR A 131 10.98 3.59 19.88
CA THR A 131 10.53 4.03 21.19
C THR A 131 10.68 5.55 21.30
N ILE A 132 9.57 6.25 21.51
CA ILE A 132 9.57 7.70 21.72
C ILE A 132 10.17 7.98 23.10
N SER A 133 11.26 8.73 23.16
CA SER A 133 11.96 9.12 24.38
C SER A 133 11.54 10.49 24.93
N GLY A 134 10.97 11.33 24.08
CA GLY A 134 10.41 12.64 24.45
C GLY A 134 9.25 13.01 23.55
N LYS A 135 8.11 13.38 24.13
CA LYS A 135 6.91 13.79 23.38
C LYS A 135 6.93 15.29 23.10
N LYS A 136 6.19 15.68 22.07
CA LYS A 136 5.99 17.09 21.67
C LYS A 136 4.96 17.77 22.56
#